data_6167758bc096760ab8d52f82f278ce8f
#
_entry.id   6167758bc096760ab8d52f82f278ce8f
#
_cell.length_a   1.000
_cell.length_b   1.000
_cell.length_c   1.000
_cell.angle_alpha   90.00
_cell.angle_beta   90.00
_cell.angle_gamma   90.00
#
_symmetry.space_group_name_H-M   'P 1'
#
loop_
_entity.id
_entity.type
_entity.pdbx_description
1 polymer ?
#
loop_
_entity_poly.entity_id
_entity_poly.type
_entity_poly.pdbx_seq_one_letter_code
_entity_poly.pdbx_strand_id
1 'polypeptide(L)'
;MTKLALHTMIAAALVSGVYAQEIQDRKENQQDRIANGVASGQLTAGETANLENKEANLNKEIRTDRQDNGGNLTNNEKAQINRQQNRLSNHIYNDKHNAATQHYGNNEVDARHENQQDRIAQGIKSGQLTPHETAKLEGQESKINREVRNDRKANGGNLTNKEKAKINRQQNRESARIYNKKHNAAKN
;
A
#
# COMPACT_ATOMS: atom_id res chain seq x y z
N MET A 1 18.79 -46.35 -18.42
CA MET A 1 19.06 -45.32 -17.38
C MET A 1 18.38 -43.98 -17.65
N THR A 2 17.24 -43.93 -18.33
CA THR A 2 16.58 -42.67 -18.79
C THR A 2 15.28 -42.34 -18.06
N LYS A 3 14.83 -43.17 -17.11
CA LYS A 3 13.55 -42.91 -16.38
C LYS A 3 13.69 -42.16 -15.04
N LEU A 4 14.92 -42.04 -14.48
CA LEU A 4 15.14 -41.40 -13.17
C LEU A 4 15.24 -39.86 -13.25
N ALA A 5 15.68 -39.34 -14.40
CA ALA A 5 15.85 -37.90 -14.59
C ALA A 5 14.52 -37.15 -14.78
N LEU A 6 13.48 -37.81 -15.29
CA LEU A 6 12.18 -37.18 -15.56
C LEU A 6 11.37 -36.94 -14.29
N HIS A 7 11.50 -37.79 -13.27
CA HIS A 7 10.74 -37.67 -12.01
C HIS A 7 11.29 -36.57 -11.09
N THR A 8 12.59 -36.29 -11.13
CA THR A 8 13.21 -35.22 -10.34
C THR A 8 12.86 -33.82 -10.87
N MET A 9 12.71 -33.62 -12.17
CA MET A 9 12.30 -32.35 -12.76
C MET A 9 10.83 -32.00 -12.48
N ILE A 10 9.92 -32.99 -12.48
CA ILE A 10 8.50 -32.77 -12.21
C ILE A 10 8.28 -32.39 -10.73
N ALA A 11 8.97 -33.02 -9.80
CA ALA A 11 8.87 -32.69 -8.37
C ALA A 11 9.40 -31.29 -8.04
N ALA A 12 10.48 -30.83 -8.66
CA ALA A 12 11.03 -29.50 -8.47
C ALA A 12 10.11 -28.41 -9.04
N ALA A 13 9.45 -28.66 -10.17
CA ALA A 13 8.51 -27.71 -10.77
C ALA A 13 7.22 -27.56 -9.93
N LEU A 14 6.71 -28.63 -9.34
CA LEU A 14 5.53 -28.59 -8.48
C LEU A 14 5.79 -27.84 -7.17
N VAL A 15 6.95 -28.06 -6.54
CA VAL A 15 7.34 -27.38 -5.30
C VAL A 15 7.55 -25.87 -5.52
N SER A 16 8.15 -25.48 -6.65
CA SER A 16 8.35 -24.05 -6.96
C SER A 16 7.03 -23.31 -7.18
N GLY A 17 6.03 -23.97 -7.78
CA GLY A 17 4.69 -23.40 -7.97
C GLY A 17 3.95 -23.13 -6.68
N VAL A 18 3.99 -24.02 -5.71
CA VAL A 18 3.34 -23.87 -4.41
C VAL A 18 3.89 -22.65 -3.63
N TYR A 19 5.21 -22.50 -3.57
CA TYR A 19 5.82 -21.35 -2.88
C TYR A 19 5.57 -20.02 -3.60
N ALA A 20 5.51 -20.01 -4.92
CA ALA A 20 5.18 -18.80 -5.67
C ALA A 20 3.75 -18.34 -5.37
N GLN A 21 2.82 -19.28 -5.26
CA GLN A 21 1.43 -19.00 -4.87
C GLN A 21 1.33 -18.50 -3.44
N GLU A 22 2.01 -19.12 -2.47
CA GLU A 22 2.02 -18.67 -1.06
C GLU A 22 2.51 -17.23 -0.90
N ILE A 23 3.57 -16.83 -1.60
CA ILE A 23 4.07 -15.45 -1.58
C ILE A 23 3.03 -14.49 -2.14
N GLN A 24 2.34 -14.87 -3.22
CA GLN A 24 1.31 -14.05 -3.85
C GLN A 24 0.08 -13.92 -2.95
N ASP A 25 -0.41 -15.01 -2.38
CA ASP A 25 -1.56 -15.01 -1.47
C ASP A 25 -1.33 -14.14 -0.23
N ARG A 26 -0.11 -14.16 0.31
CA ARG A 26 0.27 -13.27 1.42
C ARG A 26 0.29 -11.82 1.02
N LYS A 27 0.79 -11.50 -0.16
CA LYS A 27 0.79 -10.15 -0.70
C LYS A 27 -0.65 -9.63 -0.83
N GLU A 28 -1.54 -10.40 -1.41
CA GLU A 28 -2.96 -10.03 -1.55
C GLU A 28 -3.63 -9.81 -0.20
N ASN A 29 -3.42 -10.73 0.75
CA ASN A 29 -3.90 -10.59 2.13
C ASN A 29 -3.37 -9.32 2.83
N GLN A 30 -2.11 -8.96 2.61
CA GLN A 30 -1.51 -7.75 3.17
C GLN A 30 -2.15 -6.49 2.56
N GLN A 31 -2.32 -6.46 1.25
CA GLN A 31 -2.99 -5.36 0.54
C GLN A 31 -4.45 -5.19 0.99
N ASP A 32 -5.20 -6.28 1.13
CA ASP A 32 -6.57 -6.24 1.66
C ASP A 32 -6.62 -5.67 3.09
N ARG A 33 -5.69 -6.04 3.94
CA ARG A 33 -5.61 -5.53 5.32
C ARG A 33 -5.25 -4.03 5.34
N ILE A 34 -4.35 -3.58 4.47
CA ILE A 34 -4.01 -2.16 4.32
C ILE A 34 -5.24 -1.40 3.79
N ALA A 35 -5.87 -1.87 2.71
CA ALA A 35 -7.07 -1.24 2.15
C ALA A 35 -8.19 -1.09 3.18
N ASN A 36 -8.47 -2.16 3.95
CA ASN A 36 -9.46 -2.12 5.02
C ASN A 36 -9.05 -1.15 6.14
N GLY A 37 -7.75 -1.05 6.46
CA GLY A 37 -7.24 -0.10 7.44
C GLY A 37 -7.40 1.36 6.99
N VAL A 38 -7.19 1.65 5.72
CA VAL A 38 -7.42 2.97 5.11
C VAL A 38 -8.91 3.31 5.12
N ALA A 39 -9.77 2.42 4.61
CA ALA A 39 -11.21 2.65 4.54
C ALA A 39 -11.86 2.84 5.92
N SER A 40 -11.36 2.16 6.95
CA SER A 40 -11.86 2.27 8.33
C SER A 40 -11.25 3.42 9.14
N GLY A 41 -10.24 4.13 8.59
CA GLY A 41 -9.47 5.13 9.33
C GLY A 41 -8.55 4.57 10.42
N GLN A 42 -8.39 3.24 10.50
CA GLN A 42 -7.43 2.60 11.42
C GLN A 42 -5.97 2.86 11.01
N LEU A 43 -5.73 3.11 9.73
CA LEU A 43 -4.43 3.54 9.23
C LEU A 43 -4.50 5.02 8.84
N THR A 44 -3.55 5.78 9.33
CA THR A 44 -3.34 7.15 8.85
C THR A 44 -2.65 7.12 7.48
N ALA A 45 -2.78 8.19 6.70
CA ALA A 45 -2.08 8.35 5.42
C ALA A 45 -0.56 8.17 5.53
N GLY A 46 0.04 8.60 6.63
CA GLY A 46 1.48 8.43 6.89
C GLY A 46 1.88 6.98 7.11
N GLU A 47 1.11 6.23 7.90
CA GLU A 47 1.33 4.80 8.13
C GLU A 47 1.12 3.99 6.86
N THR A 48 0.04 4.26 6.13
CA THR A 48 -0.23 3.63 4.84
C THR A 48 0.93 3.85 3.87
N ALA A 49 1.43 5.08 3.74
CA ALA A 49 2.58 5.37 2.89
C ALA A 49 3.82 4.56 3.29
N ASN A 50 4.08 4.38 4.58
CA ASN A 50 5.20 3.60 5.09
C ASN A 50 5.05 2.10 4.81
N LEU A 51 3.85 1.53 5.03
CA LEU A 51 3.55 0.12 4.75
C LEU A 51 3.69 -0.18 3.26
N GLU A 52 3.13 0.67 2.40
CA GLU A 52 3.17 0.52 0.96
C GLU A 52 4.59 0.69 0.37
N ASN A 53 5.43 1.55 0.96
CA ASN A 53 6.84 1.61 0.59
C ASN A 53 7.58 0.30 0.92
N LYS A 54 7.28 -0.34 2.07
CA LYS A 54 7.85 -1.65 2.42
C LYS A 54 7.39 -2.73 1.44
N GLU A 55 6.10 -2.74 1.10
CA GLU A 55 5.52 -3.65 0.11
C GLU A 55 6.16 -3.46 -1.28
N ALA A 56 6.30 -2.21 -1.74
CA ALA A 56 6.93 -1.89 -3.02
C ALA A 56 8.39 -2.36 -3.09
N ASN A 57 9.15 -2.20 -2.00
CA ASN A 57 10.53 -2.65 -1.92
C ASN A 57 10.62 -4.19 -1.94
N LEU A 58 9.76 -4.87 -1.19
CA LEU A 58 9.69 -6.33 -1.19
C LEU A 58 9.29 -6.88 -2.56
N ASN A 59 8.31 -6.28 -3.22
CA ASN A 59 7.92 -6.66 -4.58
C ASN A 59 9.04 -6.42 -5.60
N LYS A 60 9.85 -5.39 -5.41
CA LYS A 60 11.03 -5.13 -6.25
C LYS A 60 12.09 -6.21 -6.03
N GLU A 61 12.40 -6.55 -4.78
CA GLU A 61 13.33 -7.63 -4.41
C GLU A 61 12.90 -8.96 -5.05
N ILE A 62 11.65 -9.38 -4.83
CA ILE A 62 11.12 -10.62 -5.42
C ILE A 62 11.28 -10.66 -6.95
N ARG A 63 11.04 -9.53 -7.64
CA ARG A 63 11.23 -9.47 -9.10
C ARG A 63 12.69 -9.59 -9.50
N THR A 64 13.59 -8.91 -8.79
CA THR A 64 15.03 -8.97 -9.05
C THR A 64 15.56 -10.38 -8.83
N ASP A 65 15.27 -10.98 -7.68
CA ASP A 65 15.70 -12.34 -7.35
C ASP A 65 15.22 -13.37 -8.39
N ARG A 66 13.97 -13.23 -8.84
CA ARG A 66 13.45 -14.10 -9.93
C ARG A 66 14.15 -13.87 -11.26
N GLN A 67 14.47 -12.61 -11.60
CA GLN A 67 15.19 -12.29 -12.84
C GLN A 67 16.59 -12.90 -12.83
N ASP A 68 17.28 -12.79 -11.70
CA ASP A 68 18.65 -13.30 -11.54
C ASP A 68 18.70 -14.85 -11.54
N ASN A 69 17.61 -15.51 -11.17
CA ASN A 69 17.51 -16.98 -11.06
C ASN A 69 16.58 -17.62 -12.11
N GLY A 70 16.44 -17.02 -13.28
CA GLY A 70 15.67 -17.62 -14.39
C GLY A 70 14.20 -17.83 -14.09
N GLY A 71 13.57 -16.90 -13.34
CA GLY A 71 12.15 -16.91 -13.00
C GLY A 71 11.82 -17.55 -11.64
N ASN A 72 12.78 -18.16 -10.97
CA ASN A 72 12.58 -18.85 -9.70
C ASN A 72 13.22 -18.09 -8.53
N LEU A 73 12.91 -18.52 -7.31
CA LEU A 73 13.58 -18.08 -6.09
C LEU A 73 14.37 -19.23 -5.49
N THR A 74 15.57 -18.98 -5.03
CA THR A 74 16.36 -19.94 -4.24
C THR A 74 15.71 -20.16 -2.86
N ASN A 75 16.09 -21.22 -2.16
CA ASN A 75 15.58 -21.50 -0.82
C ASN A 75 15.95 -20.41 0.19
N ASN A 76 17.11 -19.78 0.05
CA ASN A 76 17.54 -18.68 0.92
C ASN A 76 16.69 -17.44 0.69
N GLU A 77 16.42 -17.07 -0.57
CA GLU A 77 15.56 -15.95 -0.94
C GLU A 77 14.11 -16.17 -0.46
N LYS A 78 13.55 -17.37 -0.66
CA LYS A 78 12.24 -17.75 -0.13
C LYS A 78 12.18 -17.54 1.40
N ALA A 79 13.18 -18.02 2.13
CA ALA A 79 13.25 -17.83 3.57
C ALA A 79 13.38 -16.34 3.97
N GLN A 80 14.12 -15.55 3.20
CA GLN A 80 14.25 -14.11 3.43
C GLN A 80 12.95 -13.38 3.17
N ILE A 81 12.31 -13.63 2.02
CA ILE A 81 11.00 -13.05 1.65
C ILE A 81 9.95 -13.39 2.71
N ASN A 82 9.86 -14.65 3.15
CA ASN A 82 8.94 -15.05 4.21
C ASN A 82 9.15 -14.27 5.51
N ARG A 83 10.40 -14.07 5.92
CA ARG A 83 10.70 -13.24 7.10
C ARG A 83 10.27 -11.77 6.91
N GLN A 84 10.44 -11.22 5.71
CA GLN A 84 10.05 -9.85 5.40
C GLN A 84 8.52 -9.70 5.36
N GLN A 85 7.80 -10.63 4.73
CA GLN A 85 6.34 -10.65 4.74
C GLN A 85 5.76 -10.79 6.16
N ASN A 86 6.38 -11.61 7.02
CA ASN A 86 5.98 -11.73 8.43
C ASN A 86 6.19 -10.41 9.18
N ARG A 87 7.33 -9.74 8.99
CA ARG A 87 7.58 -8.41 9.58
C ARG A 87 6.57 -7.38 9.09
N LEU A 88 6.27 -7.36 7.78
CA LEU A 88 5.27 -6.44 7.21
C LEU A 88 3.87 -6.71 7.79
N SER A 89 3.48 -7.98 7.93
CA SER A 89 2.21 -8.36 8.56
C SER A 89 2.10 -7.87 10.01
N ASN A 90 3.19 -7.92 10.77
CA ASN A 90 3.26 -7.39 12.13
C ASN A 90 3.17 -5.85 12.14
N HIS A 91 3.82 -5.16 11.20
CA HIS A 91 3.68 -3.71 11.06
C HIS A 91 2.22 -3.32 10.75
N ILE A 92 1.59 -3.99 9.79
CA ILE A 92 0.17 -3.74 9.45
C ILE A 92 -0.72 -3.95 10.70
N TYR A 93 -0.47 -5.00 11.47
CA TYR A 93 -1.23 -5.25 12.69
C TYR A 93 -1.03 -4.12 13.72
N ASN A 94 0.21 -3.78 14.01
CA ASN A 94 0.54 -2.77 15.02
C ASN A 94 0.01 -1.38 14.63
N ASP A 95 0.18 -0.98 13.36
CA ASP A 95 -0.28 0.32 12.87
C ASP A 95 -1.82 0.41 12.88
N LYS A 96 -2.52 -0.69 12.61
CA LYS A 96 -3.99 -0.74 12.71
C LYS A 96 -4.54 -0.73 14.14
N HIS A 97 -3.73 -1.06 15.14
CA HIS A 97 -4.16 -1.20 16.54
C HIS A 97 -3.46 -0.21 17.48
N ASN A 98 -2.76 0.79 16.96
CA ASN A 98 -2.19 1.87 17.75
C ASN A 98 -3.23 2.99 17.98
N ALA A 99 -2.83 4.03 18.73
CA ALA A 99 -3.69 5.17 19.02
C ALA A 99 -3.81 6.17 17.87
N ALA A 100 -3.02 6.03 16.79
CA ALA A 100 -3.05 6.93 15.66
C ALA A 100 -4.16 6.49 14.69
N THR A 101 -5.27 7.21 14.69
CA THR A 101 -6.40 6.96 13.80
C THR A 101 -6.67 8.18 12.93
N GLN A 102 -7.24 7.96 11.75
CA GLN A 102 -7.70 9.02 10.88
C GLN A 102 -9.14 9.37 11.25
N HIS A 103 -9.34 10.57 11.78
CA HIS A 103 -10.66 11.10 12.05
C HIS A 103 -11.04 12.19 11.04
N TYR A 104 -12.25 12.11 10.54
CA TYR A 104 -12.82 13.09 9.63
C TYR A 104 -13.88 13.91 10.37
N GLY A 105 -13.82 15.23 10.20
CA GLY A 105 -14.86 16.14 10.69
C GLY A 105 -15.99 16.32 9.66
N ASN A 106 -16.99 17.11 10.01
CA ASN A 106 -18.19 17.30 9.19
C ASN A 106 -18.09 18.51 8.23
N ASN A 107 -16.88 18.97 7.89
CA ASN A 107 -16.69 20.09 6.98
C ASN A 107 -16.19 19.61 5.60
N GLU A 108 -16.26 20.50 4.60
CA GLU A 108 -15.93 20.19 3.21
C GLU A 108 -14.50 19.61 3.04
N VAL A 109 -13.51 20.16 3.75
CA VAL A 109 -12.11 19.69 3.66
C VAL A 109 -11.97 18.26 4.16
N ASP A 110 -12.63 17.94 5.27
CA ASP A 110 -12.58 16.59 5.87
C ASP A 110 -13.38 15.59 5.03
N ALA A 111 -14.57 15.96 4.54
CA ALA A 111 -15.35 15.10 3.64
C ALA A 111 -14.63 14.79 2.31
N ARG A 112 -13.90 15.76 1.77
CA ARG A 112 -13.07 15.52 0.57
C ARG A 112 -11.90 14.56 0.87
N HIS A 113 -11.29 14.71 2.02
CA HIS A 113 -10.21 13.81 2.45
C HIS A 113 -10.73 12.38 2.61
N GLU A 114 -11.85 12.19 3.31
CA GLU A 114 -12.50 10.88 3.44
C GLU A 114 -12.78 10.24 2.07
N ASN A 115 -13.42 10.96 1.16
CA ASN A 115 -13.66 10.50 -0.21
C ASN A 115 -12.37 10.13 -0.98
N GLN A 116 -11.27 10.83 -0.74
CA GLN A 116 -9.97 10.51 -1.35
C GLN A 116 -9.41 9.22 -0.79
N GLN A 117 -9.48 9.03 0.53
CA GLN A 117 -9.04 7.80 1.19
C GLN A 117 -9.87 6.58 0.75
N ASP A 118 -11.18 6.71 0.62
CA ASP A 118 -12.04 5.65 0.10
C ASP A 118 -11.64 5.23 -1.33
N ARG A 119 -11.34 6.21 -2.18
CA ARG A 119 -10.90 5.94 -3.56
C ARG A 119 -9.53 5.27 -3.61
N ILE A 120 -8.61 5.63 -2.71
CA ILE A 120 -7.30 4.96 -2.56
C ILE A 120 -7.51 3.54 -2.06
N ALA A 121 -8.30 3.33 -1.01
CA ALA A 121 -8.61 2.01 -0.46
C ALA A 121 -9.22 1.08 -1.53
N GLN A 122 -10.19 1.57 -2.31
CA GLN A 122 -10.74 0.84 -3.45
C GLN A 122 -9.67 0.51 -4.51
N GLY A 123 -8.76 1.46 -4.79
CA GLY A 123 -7.66 1.26 -5.74
C GLY A 123 -6.68 0.18 -5.29
N ILE A 124 -6.35 0.14 -4.00
CA ILE A 124 -5.53 -0.92 -3.38
C ILE A 124 -6.23 -2.27 -3.54
N LYS A 125 -7.47 -2.36 -3.05
CA LYS A 125 -8.27 -3.59 -3.03
C LYS A 125 -8.50 -4.19 -4.42
N SER A 126 -8.69 -3.34 -5.42
CA SER A 126 -8.92 -3.78 -6.81
C SER A 126 -7.63 -4.02 -7.61
N GLY A 127 -6.45 -3.80 -7.02
CA GLY A 127 -5.17 -3.86 -7.73
C GLY A 127 -4.98 -2.75 -8.78
N GLN A 128 -5.85 -1.73 -8.80
CA GLN A 128 -5.71 -0.58 -9.70
C GLN A 128 -4.57 0.35 -9.28
N LEU A 129 -4.20 0.35 -8.01
CA LEU A 129 -3.05 1.07 -7.49
C LEU A 129 -1.96 0.07 -7.10
N THR A 130 -0.77 0.30 -7.61
CA THR A 130 0.42 -0.42 -7.12
C THR A 130 0.86 0.11 -5.76
N PRO A 131 1.57 -0.67 -4.93
CA PRO A 131 2.11 -0.18 -3.65
C PRO A 131 2.91 1.12 -3.77
N HIS A 132 3.73 1.25 -4.82
CA HIS A 132 4.51 2.46 -5.06
C HIS A 132 3.63 3.69 -5.37
N GLU A 133 2.55 3.52 -6.11
CA GLU A 133 1.60 4.59 -6.41
C GLU A 133 0.80 4.98 -5.18
N THR A 134 0.32 3.99 -4.42
CA THR A 134 -0.36 4.20 -3.15
C THR A 134 0.53 4.98 -2.18
N ALA A 135 1.77 4.55 -1.99
CA ALA A 135 2.72 5.25 -1.11
C ALA A 135 2.92 6.73 -1.50
N LYS A 136 2.94 7.04 -2.79
CA LYS A 136 3.06 8.44 -3.27
C LYS A 136 1.80 9.25 -3.01
N LEU A 137 0.62 8.70 -3.27
CA LEU A 137 -0.66 9.36 -3.01
C LEU A 137 -0.82 9.62 -1.50
N GLU A 138 -0.61 8.62 -0.68
CA GLU A 138 -0.73 8.73 0.78
C GLU A 138 0.33 9.65 1.40
N GLY A 139 1.53 9.69 0.81
CA GLY A 139 2.53 10.68 1.19
C GLY A 139 2.10 12.13 0.93
N GLN A 140 1.29 12.40 -0.11
CA GLN A 140 0.70 13.71 -0.37
C GLN A 140 -0.47 13.98 0.58
N GLU A 141 -1.37 13.00 0.79
CA GLU A 141 -2.48 13.11 1.75
C GLU A 141 -1.95 13.40 3.16
N SER A 142 -0.89 12.71 3.60
CA SER A 142 -0.23 12.98 4.89
C SER A 142 0.28 14.43 5.02
N LYS A 143 0.82 15.02 3.93
CA LYS A 143 1.27 16.41 3.92
C LYS A 143 0.10 17.39 4.02
N ILE A 144 -0.96 17.16 3.23
CA ILE A 144 -2.18 17.99 3.27
C ILE A 144 -2.79 17.94 4.67
N ASN A 145 -2.92 16.74 5.27
CA ASN A 145 -3.45 16.57 6.61
C ASN A 145 -2.63 17.27 7.69
N ARG A 146 -1.31 17.24 7.56
CA ARG A 146 -0.43 17.97 8.48
C ARG A 146 -0.63 19.47 8.37
N GLU A 147 -0.75 19.99 7.15
CA GLU A 147 -1.05 21.40 6.90
C GLU A 147 -2.39 21.78 7.53
N VAL A 148 -3.47 21.04 7.25
CA VAL A 148 -4.79 21.26 7.83
C VAL A 148 -4.76 21.31 9.37
N ARG A 149 -4.06 20.35 9.99
CA ARG A 149 -3.92 20.31 11.46
C ARG A 149 -3.15 21.53 12.01
N ASN A 150 -2.06 21.91 11.33
CA ASN A 150 -1.24 23.04 11.76
C ASN A 150 -2.01 24.38 11.62
N ASP A 151 -2.69 24.58 10.49
CA ASP A 151 -3.48 25.77 10.22
C ASP A 151 -4.65 25.88 11.21
N ARG A 152 -5.38 24.80 11.48
CA ARG A 152 -6.41 24.75 12.51
C ARG A 152 -5.86 25.08 13.91
N LYS A 153 -4.71 24.49 14.26
CA LYS A 153 -4.07 24.76 15.56
C LYS A 153 -3.69 26.21 15.71
N ALA A 154 -3.21 26.86 14.65
CA ALA A 154 -2.84 28.27 14.66
C ALA A 154 -4.06 29.20 14.75
N ASN A 155 -5.23 28.76 14.28
CA ASN A 155 -6.44 29.60 14.15
C ASN A 155 -7.60 29.15 15.07
N GLY A 156 -7.31 28.60 16.25
CA GLY A 156 -8.32 28.20 17.21
C GLY A 156 -9.30 27.13 16.74
N GLY A 157 -8.81 26.16 15.94
CA GLY A 157 -9.58 25.03 15.44
C GLY A 157 -10.19 25.23 14.05
N ASN A 158 -10.08 26.40 13.46
CA ASN A 158 -10.68 26.74 12.17
C ASN A 158 -9.63 26.99 11.09
N LEU A 159 -10.07 26.97 9.84
CA LEU A 159 -9.27 27.39 8.68
C LEU A 159 -9.76 28.77 8.21
N THR A 160 -8.86 29.66 7.91
CA THR A 160 -9.17 30.92 7.21
C THR A 160 -9.62 30.65 5.76
N ASN A 161 -10.30 31.62 5.14
CA ASN A 161 -10.72 31.49 3.73
C ASN A 161 -9.52 31.26 2.77
N LYS A 162 -8.37 31.89 3.06
CA LYS A 162 -7.14 31.72 2.26
C LYS A 162 -6.58 30.30 2.38
N GLU A 163 -6.56 29.74 3.58
CA GLU A 163 -6.12 28.37 3.84
C GLU A 163 -7.07 27.34 3.20
N LYS A 164 -8.40 27.52 3.40
CA LYS A 164 -9.40 26.68 2.71
C LYS A 164 -9.19 26.68 1.19
N ALA A 165 -9.01 27.84 0.58
CA ALA A 165 -8.76 27.94 -0.86
C ALA A 165 -7.45 27.25 -1.28
N LYS A 166 -6.39 27.31 -0.46
CA LYS A 166 -5.12 26.60 -0.70
C LYS A 166 -5.31 25.10 -0.60
N ILE A 167 -5.90 24.61 0.47
CA ILE A 167 -6.16 23.19 0.72
C ILE A 167 -7.07 22.60 -0.36
N ASN A 168 -8.15 23.29 -0.74
CA ASN A 168 -9.04 22.86 -1.83
C ASN A 168 -8.29 22.68 -3.16
N ARG A 169 -7.35 23.57 -3.49
CA ARG A 169 -6.51 23.38 -4.69
C ARG A 169 -5.58 22.16 -4.58
N GLN A 170 -5.06 21.87 -3.39
CA GLN A 170 -4.22 20.69 -3.16
C GLN A 170 -5.06 19.40 -3.30
N GLN A 171 -6.22 19.35 -2.64
CA GLN A 171 -7.14 18.21 -2.73
C GLN A 171 -7.67 17.99 -4.16
N ASN A 172 -7.93 19.05 -4.93
CA ASN A 172 -8.32 18.91 -6.34
C ASN A 172 -7.20 18.27 -7.17
N ARG A 173 -5.94 18.68 -6.96
CA ARG A 173 -4.79 18.05 -7.62
C ARG A 173 -4.62 16.59 -7.20
N GLU A 174 -4.82 16.28 -5.92
CA GLU A 174 -4.71 14.93 -5.43
C GLU A 174 -5.83 14.03 -5.96
N SER A 175 -7.06 14.52 -6.03
CA SER A 175 -8.17 13.80 -6.68
C SER A 175 -7.89 13.45 -8.15
N ALA A 176 -7.26 14.36 -8.88
CA ALA A 176 -6.83 14.10 -10.27
C ALA A 176 -5.71 13.05 -10.33
N ARG A 177 -4.74 13.09 -9.40
CA ARG A 177 -3.68 12.08 -9.31
C ARG A 177 -4.24 10.70 -9.00
N ILE A 178 -5.13 10.59 -8.02
CA ILE A 178 -5.79 9.33 -7.67
C ILE A 178 -6.50 8.76 -8.90
N TYR A 179 -7.27 9.59 -9.63
CA TYR A 179 -7.94 9.17 -10.85
C TYR A 179 -6.94 8.64 -11.89
N ASN A 180 -5.92 9.42 -12.21
CA ASN A 180 -4.93 9.06 -13.23
C ASN A 180 -4.17 7.78 -12.86
N LYS A 181 -3.83 7.60 -11.58
CA LYS A 181 -3.13 6.40 -11.11
C LYS A 181 -4.01 5.15 -11.15
N LYS A 182 -5.28 5.26 -10.82
CA LYS A 182 -6.23 4.16 -10.92
C LYS A 182 -6.51 3.74 -12.38
N HIS A 183 -6.30 4.62 -13.35
CA HIS A 183 -6.64 4.39 -14.76
C HIS A 183 -5.43 4.27 -15.70
N ASN A 184 -4.22 4.16 -15.17
CA ASN A 184 -3.02 3.89 -15.96
C ASN A 184 -2.84 2.39 -16.23
N ALA A 185 -1.78 2.02 -16.96
CA ALA A 185 -1.45 0.63 -17.29
C ALA A 185 -0.76 -0.14 -16.14
N ALA A 186 -0.29 0.56 -15.08
CA ALA A 186 0.35 -0.08 -13.93
C ALA A 186 -0.68 -0.81 -13.06
N LYS A 187 -0.44 -2.07 -12.76
CA LYS A 187 -1.31 -2.92 -11.93
C LYS A 187 -0.47 -3.63 -10.86
N ASN A 188 -1.13 -3.96 -9.76
CA ASN A 188 -0.51 -4.69 -8.66
C ASN A 188 -0.48 -6.21 -8.92
#